data_c4ee3e0db31092fd6ab2dcd39cc38adf
#
_entry.id   c4ee3e0db31092fd6ab2dcd39cc38adf
#
_cell.length_a   1.000
_cell.length_b   1.000
_cell.length_c   1.000
_cell.angle_alpha   90.00
_cell.angle_beta   90.00
_cell.angle_gamma   90.00
#
_symmetry.space_group_name_H-M   'P 1'
#
loop_
_entity.id
_entity.type
_entity.pdbx_description
1 polymer ?
#
loop_
_entity_poly.entity_id
_entity_poly.type
_entity_poly.pdbx_seq_one_letter_code
_entity_poly.pdbx_strand_id
1 'polypeptide(L)'
;AAVLRQYSWHELCPHDIKKRVAPSLNGPIAQPEVEHLINPTAELCLSWLQRVEAGSWVSVDLETGGGAILCFGFASSESEALVFDLAKYTAGEAHEIDAEMRRTLTRAYVVGQSTCAYDAAWFDWKLDFPLRTDFDTYIAQSVLWPGEPRDLQYLASLHCSHYRKWKDYDDYGAKLATCAFDVCATFEIARALDARLSARGLRAQFDSRMAYAVRNVYPMARRGILRCPNRTGKKRADVDGRLQALQCSVSDVVGAPLNIRSPVQVQKALAALGVSVRSTGDDVLVAAKARYPKAEPLLNDILEYRSLA
;
A
#
# COMPACT_ATOMS: atom_id res chain seq x y z
N ALA A 1 21.37 22.69 -2.64
CA ALA A 1 22.22 22.15 -1.55
C ALA A 1 21.75 20.76 -1.07
N ALA A 2 20.44 20.53 -0.89
CA ALA A 2 19.90 19.21 -0.49
C ALA A 2 20.13 18.15 -1.58
N VAL A 3 19.85 18.48 -2.84
CA VAL A 3 20.03 17.57 -4.00
C VAL A 3 21.47 17.08 -4.09
N LEU A 4 22.45 17.94 -3.79
CA LEU A 4 23.88 17.60 -3.85
C LEU A 4 24.34 16.66 -2.72
N ARG A 5 23.51 16.45 -1.69
CA ARG A 5 23.84 15.59 -0.55
C ARG A 5 23.25 14.19 -0.66
N GLN A 6 22.28 13.98 -1.55
CA GLN A 6 21.56 12.72 -1.69
C GLN A 6 21.73 12.20 -3.12
N TYR A 7 22.51 11.13 -3.27
CA TYR A 7 22.93 10.61 -4.57
C TYR A 7 21.75 10.30 -5.51
N SER A 8 20.68 9.71 -4.99
CA SER A 8 19.47 9.39 -5.75
C SER A 8 18.85 10.63 -6.42
N TRP A 9 18.92 11.79 -5.79
CA TRP A 9 18.35 13.02 -6.32
C TRP A 9 19.10 13.59 -7.53
N HIS A 10 20.37 13.22 -7.73
CA HIS A 10 21.12 13.59 -8.94
C HIS A 10 20.49 13.01 -10.21
N GLU A 11 19.80 11.88 -10.11
CA GLU A 11 19.11 11.28 -11.24
C GLU A 11 17.61 11.62 -11.25
N LEU A 12 16.95 11.57 -10.09
CA LEU A 12 15.50 11.75 -9.98
C LEU A 12 15.07 13.19 -10.28
N CYS A 13 15.77 14.20 -9.76
CA CYS A 13 15.41 15.59 -10.04
C CYS A 13 15.52 15.99 -11.53
N PRO A 14 16.62 15.68 -12.26
CA PRO A 14 16.65 15.94 -13.70
C PRO A 14 15.59 15.17 -14.48
N HIS A 15 15.26 13.95 -14.06
CA HIS A 15 14.22 13.15 -14.67
C HIS A 15 12.84 13.80 -14.49
N ASP A 16 12.52 14.20 -13.27
CA ASP A 16 11.23 14.84 -12.96
C ASP A 16 11.09 16.20 -13.66
N ILE A 17 12.16 17.01 -13.69
CA ILE A 17 12.16 18.28 -14.42
C ILE A 17 11.86 18.04 -15.91
N LYS A 18 12.54 17.10 -16.55
CA LYS A 18 12.34 16.80 -17.97
C LYS A 18 10.96 16.24 -18.28
N LYS A 19 10.44 15.37 -17.41
CA LYS A 19 9.20 14.64 -17.67
C LYS A 19 7.95 15.44 -17.30
N ARG A 20 8.03 16.34 -16.31
CA ARG A 20 6.87 17.04 -15.75
C ARG A 20 6.97 18.54 -15.82
N VAL A 21 8.06 19.12 -15.35
CA VAL A 21 8.19 20.58 -15.25
C VAL A 21 8.33 21.20 -16.65
N ALA A 22 9.25 20.71 -17.45
CA ALA A 22 9.48 21.27 -18.79
C ALA A 22 8.24 21.17 -19.71
N PRO A 23 7.53 20.03 -19.79
CA PRO A 23 6.28 19.98 -20.56
C PRO A 23 5.18 20.90 -20.03
N SER A 24 5.05 21.04 -18.70
CA SER A 24 4.01 21.90 -18.09
C SER A 24 4.20 23.40 -18.37
N LEU A 25 5.42 23.83 -18.74
CA LEU A 25 5.68 25.21 -19.16
C LEU A 25 5.02 25.56 -20.51
N ASN A 26 4.70 24.55 -21.32
CA ASN A 26 4.07 24.72 -22.62
C ASN A 26 2.54 24.53 -22.58
N GLY A 27 1.95 24.32 -21.40
CA GLY A 27 0.53 24.12 -21.20
C GLY A 27 0.21 22.93 -20.28
N PRO A 28 -1.07 22.64 -20.03
CA PRO A 28 -1.48 21.48 -19.26
C PRO A 28 -0.97 20.19 -19.91
N ILE A 29 -0.41 19.29 -19.11
CA ILE A 29 -0.03 17.95 -19.57
C ILE A 29 -1.32 17.21 -19.92
N ALA A 30 -1.45 16.79 -21.17
CA ALA A 30 -2.58 16.00 -21.62
C ALA A 30 -2.65 14.69 -20.81
N GLN A 31 -3.83 14.39 -20.28
CA GLN A 31 -4.09 13.09 -19.67
C GLN A 31 -4.42 12.10 -20.81
N PRO A 32 -3.91 10.85 -20.79
CA PRO A 32 -4.28 9.87 -21.78
C PRO A 32 -5.76 9.52 -21.60
N GLU A 33 -6.38 9.16 -22.68
CA GLU A 33 -7.61 8.37 -22.63
C GLU A 33 -7.24 6.98 -22.11
N VAL A 34 -7.86 6.57 -21.02
CA VAL A 34 -7.64 5.27 -20.39
C VAL A 34 -8.95 4.49 -20.49
N GLU A 35 -8.88 3.33 -21.11
CA GLU A 35 -10.01 2.42 -21.20
C GLU A 35 -10.03 1.51 -19.98
N HIS A 36 -11.01 1.72 -19.11
CA HIS A 36 -11.23 0.88 -17.93
C HIS A 36 -12.51 0.05 -18.13
N LEU A 37 -12.34 -1.25 -18.31
CA LEU A 37 -13.44 -2.22 -18.30
C LEU A 37 -13.72 -2.60 -16.84
N ILE A 38 -14.71 -1.96 -16.22
CA ILE A 38 -15.08 -2.20 -14.82
C ILE A 38 -16.37 -3.03 -14.77
N ASN A 39 -16.31 -4.23 -14.21
CA ASN A 39 -17.40 -5.21 -14.19
C ASN A 39 -18.07 -5.36 -15.56
N PRO A 40 -17.30 -5.61 -16.63
CA PRO A 40 -17.87 -5.79 -17.96
C PRO A 40 -18.77 -7.04 -18.01
N THR A 41 -19.43 -7.31 -19.13
CA THR A 41 -20.12 -8.59 -19.32
C THR A 41 -19.11 -9.76 -19.23
N ALA A 42 -19.58 -10.94 -18.86
CA ALA A 42 -18.74 -12.13 -18.77
C ALA A 42 -17.99 -12.41 -20.09
N GLU A 43 -18.67 -12.24 -21.23
CA GLU A 43 -18.09 -12.39 -22.57
C GLU A 43 -16.90 -11.44 -22.79
N LEU A 44 -17.06 -10.14 -22.45
CA LEU A 44 -15.98 -9.18 -22.58
C LEU A 44 -14.82 -9.47 -21.62
N CYS A 45 -15.13 -9.89 -20.39
CA CYS A 45 -14.12 -10.30 -19.42
C CYS A 45 -13.29 -11.47 -19.93
N LEU A 46 -13.96 -12.53 -20.41
CA LEU A 46 -13.31 -13.70 -20.98
C LEU A 46 -12.50 -13.35 -22.22
N SER A 47 -13.06 -12.54 -23.13
CA SER A 47 -12.38 -12.09 -24.34
C SER A 47 -11.09 -11.33 -24.01
N TRP A 48 -11.13 -10.43 -23.01
CA TRP A 48 -9.95 -9.72 -22.56
C TRP A 48 -8.87 -10.66 -22.01
N LEU A 49 -9.24 -11.58 -21.14
CA LEU A 49 -8.31 -12.54 -20.54
C LEU A 49 -7.70 -13.46 -21.61
N GLN A 50 -8.51 -13.95 -22.57
CA GLN A 50 -8.07 -14.87 -23.63
C GLN A 50 -7.07 -14.27 -24.61
N ARG A 51 -7.15 -12.96 -24.89
CA ARG A 51 -6.21 -12.31 -25.82
C ARG A 51 -4.83 -12.06 -25.23
N VAL A 52 -4.62 -12.27 -23.92
CA VAL A 52 -3.29 -12.19 -23.31
C VAL A 52 -2.44 -13.36 -23.82
N GLU A 53 -1.38 -13.05 -24.56
CA GLU A 53 -0.48 -14.04 -25.10
C GLU A 53 0.47 -14.60 -24.03
N ALA A 54 0.99 -15.80 -24.28
CA ALA A 54 1.97 -16.42 -23.40
C ALA A 54 3.26 -15.58 -23.33
N GLY A 55 3.73 -15.30 -22.12
CA GLY A 55 4.90 -14.46 -21.88
C GLY A 55 4.67 -12.96 -21.99
N SER A 56 3.45 -12.51 -22.38
CA SER A 56 3.10 -11.09 -22.35
C SER A 56 3.02 -10.59 -20.92
N TRP A 57 3.42 -9.36 -20.72
CA TRP A 57 3.34 -8.72 -19.42
C TRP A 57 1.88 -8.43 -19.03
N VAL A 58 1.54 -8.78 -17.81
CA VAL A 58 0.24 -8.47 -17.21
C VAL A 58 0.47 -7.99 -15.79
N SER A 59 0.04 -6.77 -15.48
CA SER A 59 0.01 -6.31 -14.10
C SER A 59 -1.23 -6.81 -13.39
N VAL A 60 -1.09 -7.09 -12.10
CA VAL A 60 -2.13 -7.64 -11.23
C VAL A 60 -2.19 -6.84 -9.95
N ASP A 61 -3.40 -6.55 -9.49
CA ASP A 61 -3.69 -5.96 -8.19
C ASP A 61 -5.01 -6.47 -7.64
N LEU A 62 -5.19 -6.44 -6.33
CA LEU A 62 -6.39 -6.85 -5.62
C LEU A 62 -6.88 -5.75 -4.68
N GLU A 63 -8.18 -5.48 -4.72
CA GLU A 63 -8.81 -4.76 -3.61
C GLU A 63 -9.45 -5.75 -2.64
N THR A 64 -9.25 -5.51 -1.36
CA THR A 64 -9.74 -6.41 -0.30
C THR A 64 -10.52 -5.65 0.76
N GLY A 65 -11.42 -6.35 1.43
CA GLY A 65 -12.19 -5.78 2.52
C GLY A 65 -13.01 -6.84 3.25
N GLY A 66 -13.22 -6.67 4.56
CA GLY A 66 -14.00 -7.61 5.35
C GLY A 66 -13.49 -9.05 5.36
N GLY A 67 -12.19 -9.27 5.05
CA GLY A 67 -11.62 -10.61 4.94
C GLY A 67 -11.92 -11.33 3.62
N ALA A 68 -12.36 -10.61 2.59
CA ALA A 68 -12.64 -11.11 1.24
C ALA A 68 -11.88 -10.30 0.18
N ILE A 69 -11.71 -10.88 -1.01
CA ILE A 69 -11.32 -10.16 -2.21
C ILE A 69 -12.56 -9.45 -2.74
N LEU A 70 -12.46 -8.15 -2.96
CA LEU A 70 -13.54 -7.31 -3.49
C LEU A 70 -13.50 -7.24 -5.01
N CYS A 71 -12.33 -7.14 -5.59
CA CYS A 71 -12.15 -7.19 -7.03
C CYS A 71 -10.74 -7.61 -7.42
N PHE A 72 -10.61 -7.99 -8.68
CA PHE A 72 -9.38 -8.31 -9.37
C PHE A 72 -9.11 -7.26 -10.43
N GLY A 73 -7.91 -6.73 -10.46
CA GLY A 73 -7.45 -5.79 -11.49
C GLY A 73 -6.33 -6.38 -12.34
N PHE A 74 -6.41 -6.12 -13.64
CA PHE A 74 -5.43 -6.53 -14.63
C PHE A 74 -5.18 -5.40 -15.63
N ALA A 75 -3.93 -5.22 -16.06
CA ALA A 75 -3.62 -4.39 -17.21
C ALA A 75 -2.55 -5.05 -18.09
N SER A 76 -2.72 -4.94 -19.39
CA SER A 76 -1.76 -5.37 -20.40
C SER A 76 -1.04 -4.21 -21.10
N SER A 77 -1.39 -2.97 -20.70
CA SER A 77 -0.76 -1.72 -21.11
C SER A 77 -0.90 -0.65 -20.02
N GLU A 78 -0.31 0.52 -20.26
CA GLU A 78 -0.45 1.69 -19.39
C GLU A 78 -1.83 2.39 -19.49
N SER A 79 -2.66 1.99 -20.44
CA SER A 79 -3.92 2.68 -20.78
C SER A 79 -5.14 1.77 -20.81
N GLU A 80 -4.99 0.48 -20.61
CA GLU A 80 -6.10 -0.47 -20.66
C GLU A 80 -6.13 -1.34 -19.40
N ALA A 81 -7.23 -1.30 -18.66
CA ALA A 81 -7.46 -2.12 -17.49
C ALA A 81 -8.75 -2.92 -17.56
N LEU A 82 -8.70 -4.15 -17.05
CA LEU A 82 -9.84 -4.98 -16.72
C LEU A 82 -9.96 -5.08 -15.20
N VAL A 83 -11.11 -4.69 -14.65
CA VAL A 83 -11.41 -4.86 -13.22
C VAL A 83 -12.75 -5.55 -13.07
N PHE A 84 -12.80 -6.61 -12.26
CA PHE A 84 -14.05 -7.33 -12.02
C PHE A 84 -14.15 -7.88 -10.60
N ASP A 85 -15.39 -7.92 -10.12
CA ASP A 85 -15.80 -8.57 -8.88
C ASP A 85 -16.56 -9.85 -9.26
N LEU A 86 -16.04 -11.02 -8.90
CA LEU A 86 -16.69 -12.31 -9.23
C LEU A 86 -18.10 -12.44 -8.64
N ALA A 87 -18.42 -11.71 -7.57
CA ALA A 87 -19.77 -11.72 -6.99
C ALA A 87 -20.83 -11.00 -7.85
N LYS A 88 -20.40 -10.29 -8.91
CA LYS A 88 -21.31 -9.61 -9.85
C LYS A 88 -21.82 -10.52 -10.99
N TYR A 89 -21.28 -11.71 -11.11
CA TYR A 89 -21.60 -12.67 -12.15
C TYR A 89 -22.43 -13.82 -11.61
N THR A 90 -23.14 -14.53 -12.48
CA THR A 90 -23.78 -15.79 -12.11
C THR A 90 -22.72 -16.82 -11.71
N ALA A 91 -23.09 -17.84 -10.97
CA ALA A 91 -22.14 -18.88 -10.52
C ALA A 91 -21.40 -19.55 -11.70
N GLY A 92 -22.09 -19.76 -12.84
CA GLY A 92 -21.47 -20.30 -14.05
C GLY A 92 -20.45 -19.36 -14.67
N GLU A 93 -20.84 -18.10 -14.90
CA GLU A 93 -19.95 -17.08 -15.45
C GLU A 93 -18.72 -16.83 -14.54
N ALA A 94 -18.93 -16.73 -13.23
CA ALA A 94 -17.85 -16.56 -12.27
C ALA A 94 -16.87 -17.74 -12.30
N HIS A 95 -17.36 -18.97 -12.46
CA HIS A 95 -16.51 -20.14 -12.60
C HIS A 95 -15.66 -20.10 -13.90
N GLU A 96 -16.27 -19.72 -15.03
CA GLU A 96 -15.57 -19.60 -16.30
C GLU A 96 -14.51 -18.48 -16.27
N ILE A 97 -14.85 -17.32 -15.69
CA ILE A 97 -13.93 -16.21 -15.52
C ILE A 97 -12.75 -16.60 -14.61
N ASP A 98 -13.00 -17.24 -13.46
CA ASP A 98 -11.94 -17.72 -12.56
C ASP A 98 -11.02 -18.73 -13.28
N ALA A 99 -11.59 -19.66 -14.01
CA ALA A 99 -10.82 -20.64 -14.77
C ALA A 99 -9.93 -19.99 -15.85
N GLU A 100 -10.45 -18.98 -16.57
CA GLU A 100 -9.65 -18.28 -17.58
C GLU A 100 -8.62 -17.35 -16.95
N MET A 101 -8.95 -16.67 -15.86
CA MET A 101 -8.01 -15.87 -15.06
C MET A 101 -6.79 -16.71 -14.65
N ARG A 102 -7.01 -17.92 -14.12
CA ARG A 102 -5.93 -18.84 -13.73
C ARG A 102 -5.08 -19.25 -14.93
N ARG A 103 -5.70 -19.57 -16.07
CA ARG A 103 -4.97 -19.88 -17.31
C ARG A 103 -4.12 -18.70 -17.77
N THR A 104 -4.68 -17.50 -17.74
CA THR A 104 -3.99 -16.26 -18.11
C THR A 104 -2.78 -16.01 -17.21
N LEU A 105 -2.97 -16.04 -15.89
CA LEU A 105 -1.90 -15.82 -14.93
C LEU A 105 -0.80 -16.90 -14.97
N THR A 106 -1.14 -18.11 -15.39
CA THR A 106 -0.16 -19.18 -15.55
C THR A 106 0.73 -18.97 -16.78
N ARG A 107 0.19 -18.43 -17.89
CA ARG A 107 0.93 -18.22 -19.15
C ARG A 107 1.60 -16.86 -19.27
N ALA A 108 1.08 -15.82 -18.60
CA ALA A 108 1.59 -14.47 -18.66
C ALA A 108 2.90 -14.28 -17.88
N TYR A 109 3.59 -13.18 -18.15
CA TYR A 109 4.64 -12.64 -17.29
C TYR A 109 3.99 -11.68 -16.28
N VAL A 110 3.81 -12.14 -15.05
CA VAL A 110 3.03 -11.42 -14.03
C VAL A 110 3.87 -10.36 -13.35
N VAL A 111 3.40 -9.13 -13.39
CA VAL A 111 4.00 -8.00 -12.69
C VAL A 111 3.06 -7.44 -11.62
N GLY A 112 3.61 -6.87 -10.55
CA GLY A 112 2.80 -6.26 -9.53
C GLY A 112 3.56 -5.34 -8.59
N GLN A 113 2.85 -4.70 -7.71
CA GLN A 113 3.38 -3.80 -6.68
C GLN A 113 3.27 -4.47 -5.31
N SER A 114 4.37 -4.91 -4.74
CA SER A 114 4.37 -5.67 -3.47
C SER A 114 3.58 -6.99 -3.53
N THR A 115 3.33 -7.47 -4.74
CA THR A 115 2.47 -8.62 -5.04
C THR A 115 2.99 -9.91 -4.40
N CYS A 116 4.31 -10.10 -4.33
CA CYS A 116 4.91 -11.24 -3.62
C CYS A 116 4.52 -11.31 -2.15
N ALA A 117 4.23 -10.17 -1.51
CA ALA A 117 3.95 -10.12 -0.08
C ALA A 117 2.45 -10.06 0.23
N TYR A 118 1.63 -9.54 -0.67
CA TYR A 118 0.22 -9.28 -0.42
C TYR A 118 -0.70 -10.06 -1.34
N ASP A 119 -0.77 -9.72 -2.63
CA ASP A 119 -1.75 -10.31 -3.55
C ASP A 119 -1.57 -11.82 -3.70
N ALA A 120 -0.33 -12.28 -3.82
CA ALA A 120 -0.03 -13.71 -3.89
C ALA A 120 -0.55 -14.49 -2.67
N ALA A 121 -0.52 -13.88 -1.48
CA ALA A 121 -1.07 -14.51 -0.29
C ALA A 121 -2.59 -14.61 -0.33
N TRP A 122 -3.29 -13.60 -0.89
CA TRP A 122 -4.74 -13.63 -1.05
C TRP A 122 -5.19 -14.62 -2.11
N PHE A 123 -4.51 -14.69 -3.24
CA PHE A 123 -4.74 -15.71 -4.28
C PHE A 123 -4.60 -17.12 -3.72
N ASP A 124 -3.54 -17.37 -2.98
CA ASP A 124 -3.29 -18.66 -2.36
C ASP A 124 -4.34 -18.99 -1.28
N TRP A 125 -4.61 -18.04 -0.37
CA TRP A 125 -5.53 -18.26 0.75
C TRP A 125 -7.01 -18.37 0.34
N LYS A 126 -7.46 -17.53 -0.59
CA LYS A 126 -8.88 -17.48 -0.96
C LYS A 126 -9.23 -18.33 -2.16
N LEU A 127 -8.29 -18.52 -3.08
CA LEU A 127 -8.55 -19.20 -4.34
C LEU A 127 -7.79 -20.52 -4.47
N ASP A 128 -6.98 -20.90 -3.49
CA ASP A 128 -6.06 -22.05 -3.60
C ASP A 128 -5.26 -22.01 -4.92
N PHE A 129 -4.76 -20.82 -5.26
CA PHE A 129 -4.00 -20.58 -6.47
C PHE A 129 -2.68 -19.87 -6.15
N PRO A 130 -1.53 -20.56 -6.23
CA PRO A 130 -0.22 -19.98 -5.95
C PRO A 130 0.18 -19.03 -7.08
N LEU A 131 -0.17 -17.75 -6.96
CA LEU A 131 0.16 -16.74 -7.95
C LEU A 131 1.68 -16.62 -8.10
N ARG A 132 2.19 -16.86 -9.30
CA ARG A 132 3.58 -16.56 -9.66
C ARG A 132 3.71 -15.08 -9.95
N THR A 133 4.63 -14.41 -9.27
CA THR A 133 5.03 -13.03 -9.57
C THR A 133 6.41 -13.06 -10.23
N ASP A 134 6.52 -12.56 -11.46
CA ASP A 134 7.76 -12.55 -12.23
C ASP A 134 8.52 -11.21 -12.04
N PHE A 135 7.79 -10.12 -11.80
CA PHE A 135 8.38 -8.81 -11.56
C PHE A 135 7.59 -8.05 -10.47
N ASP A 136 8.28 -7.64 -9.42
CA ASP A 136 7.70 -6.83 -8.34
C ASP A 136 8.37 -5.46 -8.31
N THR A 137 7.57 -4.40 -8.52
CA THR A 137 8.05 -3.03 -8.63
C THR A 137 8.64 -2.52 -7.32
N TYR A 138 8.13 -2.97 -6.16
CA TYR A 138 8.68 -2.66 -4.85
C TYR A 138 10.11 -3.20 -4.69
N ILE A 139 10.35 -4.43 -5.15
CA ILE A 139 11.68 -5.06 -5.13
C ILE A 139 12.59 -4.36 -6.13
N ALA A 140 12.12 -4.08 -7.35
CA ALA A 140 12.89 -3.40 -8.38
C ALA A 140 13.38 -2.02 -7.92
N GLN A 141 12.49 -1.22 -7.33
CA GLN A 141 12.83 0.08 -6.75
C GLN A 141 13.89 -0.07 -5.65
N SER A 142 13.77 -1.08 -4.79
CA SER A 142 14.74 -1.32 -3.72
C SER A 142 16.15 -1.68 -4.19
N VAL A 143 16.26 -2.20 -5.40
CA VAL A 143 17.55 -2.51 -6.04
C VAL A 143 18.15 -1.26 -6.69
N LEU A 144 17.32 -0.47 -7.36
CA LEU A 144 17.75 0.73 -8.07
C LEU A 144 18.10 1.90 -7.12
N TRP A 145 17.27 2.10 -6.09
CA TRP A 145 17.41 3.20 -5.13
C TRP A 145 17.04 2.74 -3.71
N PRO A 146 17.96 2.11 -2.98
CA PRO A 146 17.69 1.49 -1.68
C PRO A 146 17.14 2.42 -0.60
N GLY A 147 17.42 3.71 -0.68
CA GLY A 147 17.01 4.72 0.30
C GLY A 147 15.72 5.46 -0.02
N GLU A 148 15.13 5.23 -1.20
CA GLU A 148 13.93 5.94 -1.65
C GLU A 148 12.63 5.23 -1.28
N PRO A 149 11.51 5.97 -1.18
CA PRO A 149 10.19 5.37 -1.02
C PRO A 149 9.86 4.38 -2.14
N ARG A 150 8.96 3.44 -1.83
CA ARG A 150 8.63 2.32 -2.74
C ARG A 150 7.13 2.14 -2.88
N ASP A 151 6.34 3.03 -2.28
CA ASP A 151 4.89 2.99 -2.45
C ASP A 151 4.50 3.35 -3.89
N LEU A 152 3.37 2.79 -4.33
CA LEU A 152 2.91 2.93 -5.71
C LEU A 152 2.73 4.40 -6.11
N GLN A 153 2.24 5.23 -5.21
CA GLN A 153 2.00 6.65 -5.50
C GLN A 153 3.30 7.40 -5.76
N TYR A 154 4.34 7.12 -4.97
CA TYR A 154 5.68 7.69 -5.19
C TYR A 154 6.26 7.19 -6.53
N LEU A 155 6.18 5.88 -6.79
CA LEU A 155 6.68 5.31 -8.05
C LEU A 155 5.95 5.86 -9.26
N ALA A 156 4.63 5.99 -9.19
CA ALA A 156 3.83 6.60 -10.26
C ALA A 156 4.24 8.05 -10.50
N SER A 157 4.54 8.81 -9.45
CA SER A 157 5.02 10.18 -9.58
C SER A 157 6.33 10.28 -10.35
N LEU A 158 7.20 9.27 -10.28
CA LEU A 158 8.49 9.26 -10.95
C LEU A 158 8.43 8.65 -12.35
N HIS A 159 7.64 7.59 -12.53
CA HIS A 159 7.75 6.73 -13.71
C HIS A 159 6.57 6.84 -14.66
N CYS A 160 5.34 7.11 -14.16
CA CYS A 160 4.18 7.21 -15.03
C CYS A 160 4.17 8.50 -15.84
N SER A 161 3.71 8.41 -17.08
CA SER A 161 3.53 9.55 -17.99
C SER A 161 2.46 10.50 -17.46
N HIS A 162 1.47 9.93 -16.81
CA HIS A 162 0.33 10.63 -16.25
C HIS A 162 0.20 10.29 -14.77
N TYR A 163 0.46 11.30 -13.94
CA TYR A 163 0.31 11.16 -12.50
C TYR A 163 -0.87 11.99 -12.03
N ARG A 164 -1.74 11.38 -11.25
CA ARG A 164 -2.71 12.07 -10.42
C ARG A 164 -2.79 11.41 -9.05
N LYS A 165 -3.17 12.14 -8.03
CA LYS A 165 -3.48 11.58 -6.74
C LYS A 165 -4.83 10.87 -6.84
N TRP A 166 -4.88 9.57 -6.50
CA TRP A 166 -6.11 8.76 -6.64
C TRP A 166 -6.53 8.01 -5.37
N LYS A 167 -5.84 8.21 -4.24
CA LYS A 167 -6.12 7.50 -2.98
C LYS A 167 -6.91 8.36 -1.99
N ASP A 168 -8.13 8.77 -2.31
CA ASP A 168 -9.01 9.46 -1.36
C ASP A 168 -10.46 8.92 -1.45
N TYR A 169 -10.63 7.58 -1.51
CA TYR A 169 -11.94 7.00 -1.81
C TYR A 169 -12.34 5.95 -0.79
N ASP A 170 -13.52 6.15 -0.19
CA ASP A 170 -14.11 5.24 0.80
C ASP A 170 -15.21 4.34 0.23
N ASP A 171 -15.75 4.62 -0.95
CA ASP A 171 -16.83 3.83 -1.53
C ASP A 171 -16.33 2.69 -2.45
N TYR A 172 -17.21 1.71 -2.69
CA TYR A 172 -16.90 0.52 -3.48
C TYR A 172 -16.59 0.85 -4.95
N GLY A 173 -17.35 1.76 -5.58
CA GLY A 173 -17.12 2.15 -6.98
C GLY A 173 -15.78 2.84 -7.17
N ALA A 174 -15.41 3.67 -6.21
CA ALA A 174 -14.11 4.32 -6.20
C ALA A 174 -12.95 3.34 -6.02
N LYS A 175 -13.13 2.25 -5.26
CA LYS A 175 -12.12 1.18 -5.14
C LYS A 175 -11.88 0.46 -6.48
N LEU A 176 -12.94 0.16 -7.23
CA LEU A 176 -12.81 -0.45 -8.55
C LEU A 176 -12.03 0.46 -9.52
N ALA A 177 -12.37 1.76 -9.53
CA ALA A 177 -11.66 2.73 -10.35
C ALA A 177 -10.20 2.89 -9.90
N THR A 178 -9.94 2.87 -8.59
CA THR A 178 -8.58 2.90 -8.02
C THR A 178 -7.77 1.68 -8.48
N CYS A 179 -8.33 0.48 -8.36
CA CYS A 179 -7.71 -0.76 -8.82
C CYS A 179 -7.33 -0.69 -10.31
N ALA A 180 -8.21 -0.12 -11.16
CA ALA A 180 -7.91 0.08 -12.59
C ALA A 180 -6.70 1.01 -12.81
N PHE A 181 -6.58 2.08 -12.04
CA PHE A 181 -5.39 2.94 -12.08
C PHE A 181 -4.14 2.26 -11.53
N ASP A 182 -4.28 1.54 -10.43
CA ASP A 182 -3.16 0.88 -9.79
C ASP A 182 -2.51 -0.15 -10.74
N VAL A 183 -3.31 -0.93 -11.48
CA VAL A 183 -2.75 -1.89 -12.45
C VAL A 183 -2.13 -1.21 -13.67
N CYS A 184 -2.72 -0.17 -14.23
CA CYS A 184 -2.13 0.59 -15.34
C CYS A 184 -0.81 1.26 -14.91
N ALA A 185 -0.81 1.93 -13.75
CA ALA A 185 0.39 2.54 -13.20
C ALA A 185 1.47 1.50 -12.91
N THR A 186 1.12 0.37 -12.32
CA THR A 186 2.04 -0.73 -12.03
C THR A 186 2.67 -1.28 -13.31
N PHE A 187 1.90 -1.42 -14.39
CA PHE A 187 2.42 -1.85 -15.68
C PHE A 187 3.47 -0.87 -16.24
N GLU A 188 3.15 0.43 -16.28
CA GLU A 188 4.07 1.46 -16.77
C GLU A 188 5.34 1.56 -15.91
N ILE A 189 5.18 1.53 -14.58
CA ILE A 189 6.31 1.53 -13.62
C ILE A 189 7.21 0.33 -13.85
N ALA A 190 6.64 -0.87 -13.98
CA ALA A 190 7.42 -2.09 -14.17
C ALA A 190 8.26 -2.03 -15.44
N ARG A 191 7.69 -1.55 -16.55
CA ARG A 191 8.43 -1.34 -17.81
C ARG A 191 9.58 -0.34 -17.65
N ALA A 192 9.34 0.77 -16.96
CA ALA A 192 10.35 1.79 -16.71
C ALA A 192 11.49 1.29 -15.81
N LEU A 193 11.15 0.54 -14.75
CA LEU A 193 12.14 -0.03 -13.82
C LEU A 193 12.96 -1.14 -14.47
N ASP A 194 12.33 -2.01 -15.28
CA ASP A 194 13.04 -3.08 -16.02
C ASP A 194 14.09 -2.51 -16.99
N ALA A 195 13.71 -1.47 -17.75
CA ALA A 195 14.65 -0.78 -18.63
C ALA A 195 15.84 -0.19 -17.86
N ARG A 196 15.61 0.38 -16.66
CA ARG A 196 16.66 0.94 -15.82
C ARG A 196 17.54 -0.12 -15.17
N LEU A 197 16.96 -1.23 -14.70
CA LEU A 197 17.73 -2.38 -14.19
C LEU A 197 18.68 -2.90 -15.25
N SER A 198 18.19 -3.04 -16.49
CA SER A 198 18.98 -3.49 -17.63
C SER A 198 20.08 -2.51 -17.99
N ALA A 199 19.76 -1.21 -18.09
CA ALA A 199 20.73 -0.15 -18.40
C ALA A 199 21.86 -0.03 -17.37
N ARG A 200 21.59 -0.37 -16.10
CA ARG A 200 22.58 -0.33 -15.00
C ARG A 200 23.27 -1.67 -14.74
N GLY A 201 22.94 -2.73 -15.48
CA GLY A 201 23.48 -4.08 -15.24
C GLY A 201 23.02 -4.69 -13.90
N LEU A 202 21.88 -4.24 -13.35
CA LEU A 202 21.37 -4.69 -12.05
C LEU A 202 20.32 -5.80 -12.17
N ARG A 203 20.03 -6.28 -13.37
CA ARG A 203 19.00 -7.30 -13.60
C ARG A 203 19.27 -8.58 -12.80
N ALA A 204 20.48 -9.11 -12.82
CA ALA A 204 20.82 -10.32 -12.08
C ALA A 204 20.63 -10.15 -10.55
N GLN A 205 20.93 -8.97 -10.02
CA GLN A 205 20.70 -8.67 -8.62
C GLN A 205 19.20 -8.62 -8.29
N PHE A 206 18.40 -8.03 -9.16
CA PHE A 206 16.94 -8.05 -9.04
C PHE A 206 16.39 -9.47 -9.07
N ASP A 207 16.79 -10.29 -10.06
CA ASP A 207 16.33 -11.67 -10.21
C ASP A 207 16.69 -12.51 -8.98
N SER A 208 17.87 -12.32 -8.41
CA SER A 208 18.27 -12.96 -7.16
C SER A 208 17.38 -12.55 -5.98
N ARG A 209 17.02 -11.28 -5.86
CA ARG A 209 16.12 -10.80 -4.79
C ARG A 209 14.69 -11.30 -4.99
N MET A 210 14.20 -11.31 -6.22
CA MET A 210 12.90 -11.89 -6.56
C MET A 210 12.85 -13.38 -6.18
N ALA A 211 13.84 -14.15 -6.60
CA ALA A 211 13.93 -15.57 -6.26
C ALA A 211 13.96 -15.79 -4.74
N TYR A 212 14.67 -14.95 -3.99
CA TYR A 212 14.70 -15.02 -2.52
C TYR A 212 13.34 -14.68 -1.90
N ALA A 213 12.69 -13.62 -2.35
CA ALA A 213 11.36 -13.23 -1.87
C ALA A 213 10.33 -14.34 -2.09
N VAL A 214 10.26 -14.90 -3.30
CA VAL A 214 9.30 -15.94 -3.67
C VAL A 214 9.59 -17.25 -2.93
N ARG A 215 10.86 -17.67 -2.81
CA ARG A 215 11.22 -18.97 -2.22
C ARG A 215 11.25 -18.97 -0.69
N ASN A 216 11.51 -17.82 -0.07
CA ASN A 216 11.73 -17.76 1.38
C ASN A 216 10.73 -16.85 2.08
N VAL A 217 10.62 -15.56 1.66
CA VAL A 217 9.83 -14.56 2.40
C VAL A 217 8.35 -14.87 2.30
N TYR A 218 7.86 -15.15 1.11
CA TYR A 218 6.45 -15.50 0.90
C TYR A 218 6.01 -16.77 1.67
N PRO A 219 6.71 -17.91 1.59
CA PRO A 219 6.37 -19.08 2.40
C PRO A 219 6.43 -18.81 3.91
N MET A 220 7.36 -17.94 4.38
CA MET A 220 7.38 -17.51 5.79
C MET A 220 6.14 -16.72 6.16
N ALA A 221 5.74 -15.74 5.33
CA ALA A 221 4.55 -14.93 5.53
C ALA A 221 3.29 -15.80 5.53
N ARG A 222 3.17 -16.74 4.59
CA ARG A 222 2.07 -17.71 4.50
C ARG A 222 1.96 -18.59 5.74
N ARG A 223 3.08 -19.14 6.20
CA ARG A 223 3.12 -19.98 7.41
C ARG A 223 2.78 -19.20 8.67
N GLY A 224 3.13 -17.90 8.69
CA GLY A 224 2.94 -17.02 9.83
C GLY A 224 3.82 -17.39 11.03
N ILE A 225 3.46 -16.82 12.17
CA ILE A 225 4.14 -17.05 13.46
C ILE A 225 3.17 -17.77 14.38
N LEU A 226 3.62 -18.86 14.99
CA LEU A 226 2.83 -19.59 15.97
C LEU A 226 2.55 -18.70 17.18
N ARG A 227 1.27 -18.44 17.43
CA ARG A 227 0.79 -17.68 18.59
C ARG A 227 0.15 -18.61 19.60
N CYS A 228 0.53 -18.48 20.85
CA CYS A 228 -0.12 -19.17 21.95
C CYS A 228 -1.41 -18.42 22.34
N PRO A 229 -2.62 -18.95 22.05
CA PRO A 229 -3.88 -18.23 22.30
C PRO A 229 -4.04 -17.82 23.76
N ASN A 230 -3.73 -18.75 24.71
CA ASN A 230 -3.87 -18.49 26.13
C ASN A 230 -2.96 -17.37 26.63
N ARG A 231 -1.68 -17.38 26.24
CA ARG A 231 -0.73 -16.32 26.62
C ARG A 231 -1.09 -14.99 26.00
N THR A 232 -1.51 -14.99 24.73
CA THR A 232 -1.93 -13.78 24.04
C THR A 232 -3.22 -13.24 24.62
N GLY A 233 -4.20 -14.11 24.95
CA GLY A 233 -5.46 -13.71 25.59
C GLY A 233 -5.23 -13.07 26.94
N LYS A 234 -4.40 -13.66 27.80
CA LYS A 234 -4.03 -13.07 29.10
C LYS A 234 -3.37 -11.69 28.91
N LYS A 235 -2.33 -11.63 28.06
CA LYS A 235 -1.62 -10.36 27.82
C LYS A 235 -2.53 -9.28 27.25
N ARG A 236 -3.48 -9.64 26.36
CA ARG A 236 -4.45 -8.71 25.83
C ARG A 236 -5.38 -8.20 26.91
N ALA A 237 -5.94 -9.09 27.77
CA ALA A 237 -6.79 -8.70 28.87
C ALA A 237 -6.06 -7.75 29.85
N ASP A 238 -4.79 -8.03 30.16
CA ASP A 238 -3.96 -7.18 31.01
C ASP A 238 -3.78 -5.79 30.39
N VAL A 239 -3.47 -5.72 29.09
CA VAL A 239 -3.31 -4.45 28.36
C VAL A 239 -4.62 -3.70 28.27
N ASP A 240 -5.73 -4.35 27.91
CA ASP A 240 -7.06 -3.74 27.82
C ASP A 240 -7.49 -3.18 29.19
N GLY A 241 -7.28 -3.94 30.26
CA GLY A 241 -7.54 -3.46 31.62
C GLY A 241 -6.69 -2.24 32.01
N ARG A 242 -5.40 -2.24 31.63
CA ARG A 242 -4.52 -1.09 31.88
C ARG A 242 -4.93 0.14 31.06
N LEU A 243 -5.28 -0.04 29.78
CA LEU A 243 -5.78 1.04 28.93
C LEU A 243 -7.05 1.66 29.51
N GLN A 244 -7.99 0.85 30.00
CA GLN A 244 -9.20 1.32 30.63
C GLN A 244 -8.92 2.11 31.90
N ALA A 245 -8.03 1.62 32.75
CA ALA A 245 -7.63 2.33 33.97
C ALA A 245 -6.99 3.70 33.67
N LEU A 246 -6.08 3.74 32.68
CA LEU A 246 -5.46 4.99 32.23
C LEU A 246 -6.48 5.96 31.61
N GLN A 247 -7.42 5.43 30.82
CA GLN A 247 -8.50 6.25 30.25
C GLN A 247 -9.38 6.89 31.33
N CYS A 248 -9.74 6.13 32.37
CA CYS A 248 -10.48 6.66 33.52
C CYS A 248 -9.66 7.72 34.26
N SER A 249 -8.41 7.40 34.63
CA SER A 249 -7.51 8.33 35.34
C SER A 249 -7.38 9.68 34.62
N VAL A 250 -7.14 9.66 33.32
CA VAL A 250 -7.02 10.86 32.50
C VAL A 250 -8.35 11.62 32.45
N SER A 251 -9.47 10.90 32.24
CA SER A 251 -10.81 11.53 32.18
C SER A 251 -11.22 12.18 33.50
N ASP A 252 -10.88 11.56 34.61
CA ASP A 252 -11.17 12.10 35.96
C ASP A 252 -10.40 13.41 36.23
N VAL A 253 -9.10 13.44 35.84
CA VAL A 253 -8.30 14.66 36.00
C VAL A 253 -8.76 15.77 35.05
N VAL A 254 -9.17 15.43 33.83
CA VAL A 254 -9.67 16.39 32.83
C VAL A 254 -11.11 16.83 33.13
N GLY A 255 -11.88 16.05 33.89
CA GLY A 255 -13.29 16.29 34.19
C GLY A 255 -14.25 16.00 33.03
N ALA A 256 -13.79 15.34 31.96
CA ALA A 256 -14.58 14.98 30.79
C ALA A 256 -13.98 13.80 30.01
N PRO A 257 -14.78 13.04 29.24
CA PRO A 257 -14.27 12.02 28.34
C PRO A 257 -13.29 12.64 27.32
N LEU A 258 -12.13 12.03 27.15
CA LEU A 258 -11.07 12.51 26.27
C LEU A 258 -10.57 11.37 25.37
N ASN A 259 -10.48 11.62 24.06
CA ASN A 259 -9.75 10.73 23.19
C ASN A 259 -8.23 11.00 23.30
N ILE A 260 -7.54 10.17 24.09
CA ILE A 260 -6.09 10.32 24.37
C ILE A 260 -5.23 10.18 23.09
N ARG A 261 -5.75 9.53 22.05
CA ARG A 261 -5.06 9.43 20.74
C ARG A 261 -5.21 10.69 19.88
N SER A 262 -6.13 11.59 20.21
CA SER A 262 -6.33 12.84 19.48
C SER A 262 -5.38 13.94 19.95
N PRO A 263 -4.37 14.35 19.17
CA PRO A 263 -3.46 15.42 19.57
C PRO A 263 -4.18 16.72 19.89
N VAL A 264 -5.22 17.05 19.12
CA VAL A 264 -6.00 18.28 19.28
C VAL A 264 -6.78 18.28 20.59
N GLN A 265 -7.45 17.15 20.93
CA GLN A 265 -8.20 17.06 22.18
C GLN A 265 -7.27 17.09 23.40
N VAL A 266 -6.17 16.34 23.34
CA VAL A 266 -5.17 16.32 24.42
C VAL A 266 -4.55 17.69 24.63
N GLN A 267 -4.16 18.39 23.56
CA GLN A 267 -3.59 19.73 23.68
C GLN A 267 -4.58 20.73 24.31
N LYS A 268 -5.85 20.67 23.90
CA LYS A 268 -6.92 21.52 24.47
C LYS A 268 -7.16 21.22 25.95
N ALA A 269 -7.19 19.93 26.32
CA ALA A 269 -7.38 19.52 27.73
C ALA A 269 -6.21 19.96 28.61
N LEU A 270 -4.98 19.77 28.15
CA LEU A 270 -3.77 20.23 28.85
C LEU A 270 -3.76 21.75 29.03
N ALA A 271 -4.11 22.49 27.97
CA ALA A 271 -4.21 23.97 28.07
C ALA A 271 -5.24 24.43 29.09
N ALA A 272 -6.40 23.76 29.16
CA ALA A 272 -7.44 24.05 30.18
C ALA A 272 -6.95 23.82 31.61
N LEU A 273 -6.01 22.91 31.82
CA LEU A 273 -5.35 22.62 33.09
C LEU A 273 -4.09 23.48 33.34
N GLY A 274 -3.85 24.50 32.50
CA GLY A 274 -2.70 25.40 32.61
C GLY A 274 -1.39 24.82 32.10
N VAL A 275 -1.40 23.69 31.40
CA VAL A 275 -0.23 23.05 30.77
C VAL A 275 -0.14 23.45 29.30
N SER A 276 0.69 24.44 29.01
CA SER A 276 0.88 24.93 27.62
C SER A 276 2.00 24.16 26.92
N VAL A 277 1.65 23.43 25.85
CA VAL A 277 2.58 22.67 25.01
C VAL A 277 2.38 23.02 23.54
N ARG A 278 3.47 23.10 22.78
CA ARG A 278 3.43 23.42 21.33
C ARG A 278 2.87 22.26 20.48
N SER A 279 3.02 21.03 20.95
CA SER A 279 2.48 19.82 20.36
C SER A 279 2.30 18.76 21.45
N THR A 280 1.68 17.64 21.13
CA THR A 280 1.51 16.51 22.06
C THR A 280 2.37 15.32 21.67
N GLY A 281 3.49 15.54 20.94
CA GLY A 281 4.49 14.50 20.70
C GLY A 281 5.15 14.06 22.02
N ASP A 282 5.57 12.80 22.07
CA ASP A 282 6.07 12.19 23.31
C ASP A 282 7.27 12.95 23.88
N ASP A 283 8.20 13.41 23.03
CA ASP A 283 9.34 14.24 23.39
C ASP A 283 8.92 15.55 24.07
N VAL A 284 7.87 16.19 23.57
CA VAL A 284 7.34 17.44 24.11
C VAL A 284 6.63 17.20 25.44
N LEU A 285 5.84 16.12 25.56
CA LEU A 285 5.18 15.76 26.81
C LEU A 285 6.17 15.35 27.89
N VAL A 286 7.23 14.63 27.55
CA VAL A 286 8.33 14.29 28.46
C VAL A 286 9.03 15.55 28.97
N ALA A 287 9.36 16.50 28.10
CA ALA A 287 9.97 17.77 28.48
C ALA A 287 9.01 18.64 29.34
N ALA A 288 7.71 18.54 29.11
CA ALA A 288 6.70 19.27 29.89
C ALA A 288 6.63 18.84 31.36
N LYS A 289 6.99 17.60 31.73
CA LYS A 289 7.02 17.13 33.12
C LYS A 289 7.90 17.99 33.98
N ALA A 290 9.10 18.34 33.52
CA ALA A 290 10.03 19.19 34.25
C ALA A 290 9.47 20.62 34.46
N ARG A 291 8.73 21.12 33.47
CA ARG A 291 8.12 22.47 33.50
C ARG A 291 6.83 22.53 34.32
N TYR A 292 6.07 21.44 34.38
CA TYR A 292 4.78 21.33 35.04
C TYR A 292 4.75 20.11 35.99
N PRO A 293 5.49 20.14 37.14
CA PRO A 293 5.60 18.96 38.02
C PRO A 293 4.23 18.48 38.57
N LYS A 294 3.28 19.38 38.76
CA LYS A 294 1.92 19.02 39.23
C LYS A 294 1.13 18.22 38.16
N ALA A 295 1.44 18.39 36.92
CA ALA A 295 0.80 17.66 35.80
C ALA A 295 1.57 16.36 35.43
N GLU A 296 2.69 16.09 36.05
CA GLU A 296 3.52 14.91 35.72
C GLU A 296 2.73 13.59 35.78
N PRO A 297 1.86 13.30 36.76
CA PRO A 297 1.08 12.07 36.75
C PRO A 297 0.17 11.95 35.53
N LEU A 298 -0.53 13.01 35.16
CA LEU A 298 -1.38 13.08 33.98
C LEU A 298 -0.59 12.88 32.70
N LEU A 299 0.58 13.52 32.57
CA LEU A 299 1.47 13.37 31.41
C LEU A 299 2.02 11.95 31.30
N ASN A 300 2.32 11.30 32.44
CA ASN A 300 2.73 9.90 32.49
C ASN A 300 1.61 8.97 31.99
N ASP A 301 0.38 9.18 32.46
CA ASP A 301 -0.77 8.36 32.06
C ASP A 301 -1.06 8.48 30.55
N ILE A 302 -0.96 9.70 30.01
CA ILE A 302 -1.13 9.94 28.56
C ILE A 302 -0.04 9.21 27.75
N LEU A 303 1.22 9.32 28.17
CA LEU A 303 2.36 8.67 27.51
C LEU A 303 2.25 7.14 27.59
N GLU A 304 1.92 6.60 28.77
CA GLU A 304 1.75 5.15 28.96
C GLU A 304 0.58 4.64 28.12
N TYR A 305 -0.58 5.33 28.13
CA TYR A 305 -1.70 4.95 27.28
C TYR A 305 -1.30 4.83 25.82
N ARG A 306 -0.58 5.83 25.28
CA ARG A 306 -0.14 5.82 23.87
C ARG A 306 0.85 4.73 23.56
N SER A 307 1.70 4.38 24.51
CA SER A 307 2.68 3.29 24.34
C SER A 307 2.04 1.90 24.33
N LEU A 308 0.88 1.74 24.98
CA LEU A 308 0.14 0.47 25.04
C LEU A 308 -0.89 0.32 23.91
N ALA A 309 -1.36 1.41 23.34
CA ALA A 309 -2.46 1.46 22.39
C ALA A 309 -2.00 1.56 20.93
#